data_68c424dda35d55d03529b4a5cd92eea8
#
_entry.id   68c424dda35d55d03529b4a5cd92eea8
#
_cell.length_a   1.000
_cell.length_b   1.000
_cell.length_c   1.000
_cell.angle_alpha   90.00
_cell.angle_beta   90.00
_cell.angle_gamma   90.00
#
_symmetry.space_group_name_H-M   'P 1'
#
loop_
_entity.id
_entity.type
_entity.pdbx_description
1 polymer ?
#
loop_
_entity_poly.entity_id
_entity_poly.type
_entity_poly.pdbx_seq_one_letter_code
_entity_poly.pdbx_strand_id
1 'polypeptide(L)'
;MGIGGQGISAVAQMVLKAGSDSVEVTGCDMEASATTRALERVGVPVEIGHSADHLAGIDRLVVVPAALVLNPDHAELATARARGIPMITWQEMLGELMHEKCVISISGVHGKGTTTAMLALMLVDAGFDPTCEVGAVVPRFGVNYRLGQSQYFVNEADEFYNNFWHYHPRLAVVTSVEFEHPEFFADYEAYLASFEHFVRGMDMDGDWPLPPTLILNANSVGCAELLGRLKDWPGRVVTYAVEGLAAQKGLNAASKEKEQMNVLGDQVTFEAYDVKLEGETSYHVRSHWGKAFPTDVSPGCIHLQLPGIHNVQNALAALSVASVLGIDAGTIVKTLEGFSGIRRRFEIRNQGPIEINGQPMDIVLVDDYAHHPTAIAAALEAARRRYPGRRLVAVYQPHMFSRTKTFFGQFLQAFDLADVAIIADIFPARERDTGLVSARELVEAMAPGRNELGAHDKSAPYKQGGGQVLHGGSVQATAQLLRGMLRSGDVVLVMGAGDIYTLTEMILSGGIDYDFRR
;
A
#
# COMPACT_ATOMS: atom_id res chain seq x y z
N MET A 1 0.17 -21.96 -8.69
CA MET A 1 -0.13 -21.35 -10.01
C MET A 1 -0.08 -19.84 -9.87
N GLY A 2 0.72 -19.15 -10.71
CA GLY A 2 1.00 -17.71 -10.61
C GLY A 2 1.99 -17.35 -9.49
N ILE A 3 3.00 -18.22 -9.25
CA ILE A 3 3.88 -18.17 -8.08
C ILE A 3 4.83 -16.96 -8.05
N GLY A 4 5.00 -16.26 -9.18
CA GLY A 4 5.80 -15.02 -9.28
C GLY A 4 5.16 -13.80 -8.61
N GLY A 5 3.88 -13.86 -8.21
CA GLY A 5 3.21 -12.81 -7.47
C GLY A 5 3.78 -12.60 -6.06
N GLN A 6 3.77 -11.37 -5.53
CA GLN A 6 4.40 -11.02 -4.25
C GLN A 6 3.82 -11.81 -3.06
N GLY A 7 2.50 -11.87 -2.91
CA GLY A 7 1.86 -12.58 -1.81
C GLY A 7 2.04 -14.10 -1.90
N ILE A 8 1.71 -14.70 -3.05
CA ILE A 8 1.81 -16.16 -3.20
C ILE A 8 3.25 -16.67 -3.10
N SER A 9 4.25 -15.89 -3.56
CA SER A 9 5.66 -16.26 -3.42
C SER A 9 6.13 -16.25 -1.96
N ALA A 10 5.64 -15.31 -1.16
CA ALA A 10 5.91 -15.28 0.27
C ALA A 10 5.29 -16.51 0.96
N VAL A 11 4.01 -16.80 0.66
CA VAL A 11 3.30 -17.97 1.21
C VAL A 11 3.98 -19.27 0.82
N ALA A 12 4.41 -19.42 -0.44
CA ALA A 12 5.15 -20.62 -0.89
C ALA A 12 6.41 -20.88 -0.04
N GLN A 13 7.18 -19.81 0.25
CA GLN A 13 8.36 -19.92 1.09
C GLN A 13 8.03 -20.15 2.57
N MET A 14 6.92 -19.58 3.07
CA MET A 14 6.43 -19.84 4.42
C MET A 14 6.01 -21.32 4.58
N VAL A 15 5.26 -21.85 3.61
CA VAL A 15 4.84 -23.26 3.60
C VAL A 15 6.05 -24.20 3.58
N LEU A 16 7.03 -23.94 2.68
CA LEU A 16 8.24 -24.74 2.59
C LEU A 16 9.01 -24.77 3.91
N LYS A 17 9.10 -23.64 4.61
CA LYS A 17 9.88 -23.53 5.86
C LYS A 17 9.09 -23.97 7.09
N ALA A 18 7.77 -23.83 7.11
CA ALA A 18 6.91 -24.29 8.20
C ALA A 18 6.66 -25.80 8.13
N GLY A 19 6.58 -26.35 6.91
CA GLY A 19 6.49 -27.78 6.69
C GLY A 19 7.83 -28.44 6.97
N SER A 20 7.88 -29.43 7.86
CA SER A 20 9.04 -30.31 8.05
C SER A 20 9.46 -30.93 6.71
N ASP A 21 10.52 -31.75 6.67
CA ASP A 21 11.03 -32.49 5.49
C ASP A 21 9.98 -33.26 4.67
N SER A 22 8.71 -33.24 5.09
CA SER A 22 7.56 -33.88 4.43
C SER A 22 6.78 -33.01 3.46
N VAL A 23 7.06 -31.69 3.37
CA VAL A 23 6.35 -30.76 2.47
C VAL A 23 7.25 -30.36 1.32
N GLU A 24 6.82 -30.70 0.10
CA GLU A 24 7.44 -30.23 -1.13
C GLU A 24 6.57 -29.13 -1.75
N VAL A 25 7.19 -28.02 -2.17
CA VAL A 25 6.53 -26.90 -2.82
C VAL A 25 7.11 -26.72 -4.21
N THR A 26 6.26 -26.77 -5.22
CA THR A 26 6.60 -26.43 -6.61
C THR A 26 5.68 -25.34 -7.12
N GLY A 27 6.03 -24.69 -8.23
CA GLY A 27 5.18 -23.66 -8.80
C GLY A 27 5.32 -23.45 -10.27
N CYS A 28 4.38 -22.69 -10.84
CA CYS A 28 4.45 -22.25 -12.23
C CYS A 28 4.03 -20.79 -12.36
N ASP A 29 4.60 -20.11 -13.37
CA ASP A 29 4.22 -18.74 -13.74
C ASP A 29 4.33 -18.58 -15.26
N MET A 30 3.60 -17.59 -15.81
CA MET A 30 3.64 -17.31 -17.25
C MET A 30 5.02 -16.82 -17.70
N GLU A 31 5.73 -16.09 -16.84
CA GLU A 31 6.98 -15.43 -17.18
C GLU A 31 8.06 -15.61 -16.11
N ALA A 32 9.30 -15.71 -16.56
CA ALA A 32 10.44 -15.68 -15.65
C ALA A 32 10.64 -14.25 -15.09
N SER A 33 10.74 -14.13 -13.78
CA SER A 33 10.89 -12.87 -13.08
C SER A 33 12.02 -12.94 -12.04
N ALA A 34 12.34 -11.81 -11.42
CA ALA A 34 13.25 -11.78 -10.27
C ALA A 34 12.69 -12.63 -9.11
N THR A 35 11.36 -12.64 -8.93
CA THR A 35 10.68 -13.43 -7.88
C THR A 35 10.78 -14.93 -8.15
N THR A 36 10.52 -15.38 -9.39
CA THR A 36 10.63 -16.81 -9.74
C THR A 36 12.06 -17.31 -9.55
N ARG A 37 13.06 -16.54 -9.99
CA ARG A 37 14.49 -16.86 -9.75
C ARG A 37 14.87 -16.87 -8.27
N ALA A 38 14.23 -16.02 -7.45
CA ALA A 38 14.47 -16.02 -6.01
C ALA A 38 13.89 -17.27 -5.34
N LEU A 39 12.73 -17.75 -5.79
CA LEU A 39 12.11 -18.99 -5.33
C LEU A 39 12.99 -20.21 -5.64
N GLU A 40 13.52 -20.30 -6.86
CA GLU A 40 14.45 -21.39 -7.25
C GLU A 40 15.68 -21.45 -6.34
N ARG A 41 16.26 -20.26 -5.99
CA ARG A 41 17.43 -20.18 -5.10
C ARG A 41 17.17 -20.70 -3.69
N VAL A 42 15.92 -20.68 -3.24
CA VAL A 42 15.54 -21.18 -1.91
C VAL A 42 14.95 -22.60 -1.97
N GLY A 43 15.03 -23.27 -3.13
CA GLY A 43 14.64 -24.66 -3.28
C GLY A 43 13.19 -24.88 -3.68
N VAL A 44 12.49 -23.88 -4.22
CA VAL A 44 11.16 -24.01 -4.82
C VAL A 44 11.32 -24.10 -6.36
N PRO A 45 11.16 -25.27 -6.99
CA PRO A 45 11.20 -25.39 -8.45
C PRO A 45 10.06 -24.58 -9.08
N VAL A 46 10.38 -23.82 -10.16
CA VAL A 46 9.40 -22.99 -10.88
C VAL A 46 9.42 -23.32 -12.35
N GLU A 47 8.30 -23.80 -12.88
CA GLU A 47 8.10 -24.04 -14.30
C GLU A 47 7.57 -22.75 -14.97
N ILE A 48 8.16 -22.39 -16.13
CA ILE A 48 7.70 -21.25 -16.92
C ILE A 48 6.69 -21.72 -17.96
N GLY A 49 5.52 -21.10 -17.94
CA GLY A 49 4.33 -21.52 -18.66
C GLY A 49 3.38 -22.27 -17.75
N HIS A 50 2.24 -22.68 -18.32
CA HIS A 50 1.21 -23.43 -17.62
C HIS A 50 0.91 -24.73 -18.36
N SER A 51 0.87 -25.87 -17.65
CA SER A 51 0.54 -27.20 -18.18
C SER A 51 -0.21 -28.05 -17.17
N ALA A 52 -1.13 -28.86 -17.67
CA ALA A 52 -1.80 -29.87 -16.86
C ALA A 52 -0.82 -30.89 -16.22
N ASP A 53 0.37 -31.07 -16.80
CA ASP A 53 1.41 -31.97 -16.32
C ASP A 53 2.02 -31.51 -15.00
N HIS A 54 1.97 -30.21 -14.71
CA HIS A 54 2.44 -29.64 -13.43
C HIS A 54 1.64 -30.16 -12.21
N LEU A 55 0.49 -30.80 -12.45
CA LEU A 55 -0.35 -31.38 -11.39
C LEU A 55 -0.04 -32.86 -11.12
N ALA A 56 1.03 -33.40 -11.68
CA ALA A 56 1.45 -34.76 -11.38
C ALA A 56 2.03 -34.84 -9.97
N GLY A 57 1.41 -35.67 -9.10
CA GLY A 57 1.86 -35.83 -7.71
C GLY A 57 1.51 -34.67 -6.77
N ILE A 58 0.66 -33.74 -7.19
CA ILE A 58 0.24 -32.60 -6.37
C ILE A 58 -0.97 -32.99 -5.50
N ASP A 59 -0.86 -32.79 -4.19
CA ASP A 59 -1.93 -33.03 -3.22
C ASP A 59 -2.87 -31.82 -3.08
N ARG A 60 -2.39 -30.60 -3.33
CA ARG A 60 -3.16 -29.37 -3.20
C ARG A 60 -2.65 -28.32 -4.19
N LEU A 61 -3.56 -27.64 -4.91
CA LEU A 61 -3.25 -26.54 -5.83
C LEU A 61 -3.57 -25.19 -5.16
N VAL A 62 -2.53 -24.38 -4.94
CA VAL A 62 -2.67 -23.00 -4.45
C VAL A 62 -2.64 -22.05 -5.64
N VAL A 63 -3.63 -21.16 -5.74
CA VAL A 63 -3.82 -20.29 -6.90
C VAL A 63 -3.94 -18.81 -6.52
N VAL A 64 -3.64 -17.94 -7.47
CA VAL A 64 -4.00 -16.53 -7.35
C VAL A 64 -5.50 -16.35 -7.65
N PRO A 65 -6.27 -15.56 -6.87
CA PRO A 65 -7.71 -15.38 -7.08
C PRO A 65 -8.07 -14.97 -8.50
N ALA A 66 -7.24 -14.13 -9.13
CA ALA A 66 -7.44 -13.70 -10.51
C ALA A 66 -7.55 -14.87 -11.51
N ALA A 67 -6.81 -15.96 -11.31
CA ALA A 67 -6.88 -17.13 -12.20
C ALA A 67 -8.24 -17.82 -12.15
N LEU A 68 -8.87 -17.87 -10.97
CA LEU A 68 -10.20 -18.48 -10.79
C LEU A 68 -11.30 -17.70 -11.47
N VAL A 69 -11.17 -16.37 -11.55
CA VAL A 69 -12.21 -15.47 -12.08
C VAL A 69 -12.02 -15.21 -13.56
N LEU A 70 -10.79 -14.92 -14.00
CA LEU A 70 -10.52 -14.50 -15.37
C LEU A 70 -10.42 -15.66 -16.37
N ASN A 71 -9.99 -16.82 -15.90
CA ASN A 71 -9.85 -18.00 -16.74
C ASN A 71 -10.26 -19.28 -15.98
N PRO A 72 -11.54 -19.42 -15.62
CA PRO A 72 -12.03 -20.57 -14.84
C PRO A 72 -11.83 -21.90 -15.56
N ASP A 73 -11.72 -21.89 -16.90
CA ASP A 73 -11.50 -23.08 -17.73
C ASP A 73 -10.01 -23.32 -18.06
N HIS A 74 -9.10 -22.63 -17.35
CA HIS A 74 -7.67 -22.84 -17.52
C HIS A 74 -7.30 -24.32 -17.35
N ALA A 75 -6.40 -24.84 -18.20
CA ALA A 75 -6.09 -26.28 -18.26
C ALA A 75 -5.67 -26.88 -16.92
N GLU A 76 -4.87 -26.17 -16.12
CA GLU A 76 -4.50 -26.62 -14.77
C GLU A 76 -5.72 -26.67 -13.83
N LEU A 77 -6.59 -25.64 -13.84
CA LEU A 77 -7.79 -25.59 -13.00
C LEU A 77 -8.80 -26.70 -13.39
N ALA A 78 -9.01 -26.89 -14.68
CA ALA A 78 -9.88 -27.95 -15.22
C ALA A 78 -9.35 -29.35 -14.85
N THR A 79 -8.04 -29.55 -14.96
CA THR A 79 -7.39 -30.83 -14.60
C THR A 79 -7.44 -31.07 -13.09
N ALA A 80 -7.22 -30.06 -12.25
CA ALA A 80 -7.35 -30.18 -10.80
C ALA A 80 -8.76 -30.61 -10.41
N ARG A 81 -9.81 -29.97 -11.00
CA ARG A 81 -11.20 -30.38 -10.79
C ARG A 81 -11.45 -31.84 -11.20
N ALA A 82 -10.98 -32.21 -12.42
CA ALA A 82 -11.17 -33.56 -12.95
C ALA A 82 -10.48 -34.65 -12.10
N ARG A 83 -9.34 -34.35 -11.49
CA ARG A 83 -8.59 -35.25 -10.61
C ARG A 83 -9.01 -35.18 -9.15
N GLY A 84 -9.92 -34.27 -8.77
CA GLY A 84 -10.34 -34.07 -7.38
C GLY A 84 -9.25 -33.44 -6.50
N ILE A 85 -8.27 -32.74 -7.07
CA ILE A 85 -7.22 -32.04 -6.32
C ILE A 85 -7.86 -30.82 -5.63
N PRO A 86 -7.78 -30.67 -4.31
CA PRO A 86 -8.25 -29.50 -3.60
C PRO A 86 -7.58 -28.22 -4.11
N MET A 87 -8.38 -27.19 -4.39
CA MET A 87 -7.89 -25.89 -4.84
C MET A 87 -8.24 -24.85 -3.79
N ILE A 88 -7.26 -24.04 -3.42
CA ILE A 88 -7.42 -22.90 -2.50
C ILE A 88 -6.67 -21.70 -3.04
N THR A 89 -7.08 -20.51 -2.61
CA THR A 89 -6.32 -19.28 -2.85
C THR A 89 -5.10 -19.20 -1.94
N TRP A 90 -4.11 -18.37 -2.32
CA TRP A 90 -2.96 -18.17 -1.45
C TRP A 90 -3.35 -17.45 -0.13
N GLN A 91 -4.44 -16.68 -0.13
CA GLN A 91 -4.97 -16.05 1.06
C GLN A 91 -5.59 -17.06 2.03
N GLU A 92 -6.33 -18.05 1.51
CA GLU A 92 -6.82 -19.18 2.31
C GLU A 92 -5.64 -19.96 2.91
N MET A 93 -4.59 -20.25 2.11
CA MET A 93 -3.38 -20.87 2.61
C MET A 93 -2.68 -20.02 3.68
N LEU A 94 -2.64 -18.69 3.51
CA LEU A 94 -2.10 -17.79 4.52
C LEU A 94 -2.92 -17.85 5.81
N GLY A 95 -4.27 -17.91 5.71
CA GLY A 95 -5.16 -18.12 6.84
C GLY A 95 -4.87 -19.44 7.59
N GLU A 96 -4.61 -20.53 6.87
CA GLU A 96 -4.18 -21.80 7.48
C GLU A 96 -2.84 -21.67 8.23
N LEU A 97 -1.86 -20.94 7.67
CA LEU A 97 -0.58 -20.67 8.33
C LEU A 97 -0.70 -19.79 9.58
N MET A 98 -1.78 -19.04 9.68
CA MET A 98 -2.12 -18.20 10.84
C MET A 98 -2.83 -18.99 11.95
N HIS A 99 -3.30 -20.19 11.67
CA HIS A 99 -3.97 -21.02 12.66
C HIS A 99 -3.08 -21.19 13.90
N GLU A 100 -3.65 -21.11 15.07
CA GLU A 100 -2.94 -21.19 16.35
C GLU A 100 -1.91 -20.04 16.58
N LYS A 101 -2.04 -18.91 15.87
CA LYS A 101 -1.23 -17.71 16.08
C LYS A 101 -2.09 -16.56 16.63
N CYS A 102 -1.46 -15.72 17.43
CA CYS A 102 -2.01 -14.41 17.78
C CYS A 102 -1.87 -13.47 16.59
N VAL A 103 -2.91 -13.44 15.74
CA VAL A 103 -2.89 -12.70 14.48
C VAL A 103 -3.14 -11.22 14.71
N ILE A 104 -2.33 -10.40 14.06
CA ILE A 104 -2.44 -8.95 14.02
C ILE A 104 -2.58 -8.53 12.56
N SER A 105 -3.78 -8.17 12.14
CA SER A 105 -4.09 -7.82 10.76
C SER A 105 -4.23 -6.32 10.56
N ILE A 106 -3.56 -5.79 9.53
CA ILE A 106 -3.66 -4.38 9.15
C ILE A 106 -4.42 -4.26 7.84
N SER A 107 -5.62 -3.67 7.91
CA SER A 107 -6.51 -3.47 6.78
C SER A 107 -6.83 -1.99 6.54
N GLY A 108 -7.57 -1.70 5.47
CA GLY A 108 -7.99 -0.37 5.03
C GLY A 108 -7.48 -0.03 3.64
N VAL A 109 -8.00 1.04 3.05
CA VAL A 109 -7.67 1.41 1.64
C VAL A 109 -6.21 1.85 1.52
N HIS A 110 -5.75 2.70 2.43
CA HIS A 110 -4.42 3.30 2.38
C HIS A 110 -3.57 2.94 3.60
N GLY A 111 -2.24 2.86 3.41
CA GLY A 111 -1.30 2.71 4.51
C GLY A 111 -1.09 1.30 5.05
N LYS A 112 -1.83 0.29 4.58
CA LYS A 112 -1.70 -1.12 5.02
C LYS A 112 -0.23 -1.56 5.14
N GLY A 113 0.46 -1.65 4.02
CA GLY A 113 1.84 -2.18 3.97
C GLY A 113 2.85 -1.39 4.79
N THR A 114 2.75 -0.05 4.79
CA THR A 114 3.64 0.81 5.60
C THR A 114 3.41 0.58 7.10
N THR A 115 2.15 0.54 7.54
CA THR A 115 1.79 0.28 8.95
C THR A 115 2.22 -1.11 9.37
N THR A 116 1.98 -2.14 8.52
CA THR A 116 2.41 -3.52 8.76
C THR A 116 3.91 -3.61 8.94
N ALA A 117 4.68 -2.95 8.08
CA ALA A 117 6.15 -2.94 8.15
C ALA A 117 6.66 -2.21 9.41
N MET A 118 6.11 -1.05 9.75
CA MET A 118 6.46 -0.32 10.99
C MET A 118 6.22 -1.20 12.21
N LEU A 119 5.03 -1.82 12.30
CA LEU A 119 4.68 -2.70 13.41
C LEU A 119 5.57 -3.94 13.47
N ALA A 120 5.78 -4.61 12.33
CA ALA A 120 6.64 -5.78 12.25
C ALA A 120 8.05 -5.48 12.79
N LEU A 121 8.62 -4.32 12.43
CA LEU A 121 9.92 -3.89 12.92
C LEU A 121 9.90 -3.55 14.42
N MET A 122 8.83 -2.92 14.92
CA MET A 122 8.68 -2.67 16.37
C MET A 122 8.66 -3.97 17.18
N LEU A 123 7.94 -4.99 16.71
CA LEU A 123 7.91 -6.28 17.37
C LEU A 123 9.28 -6.97 17.33
N VAL A 124 9.99 -6.89 16.20
CA VAL A 124 11.36 -7.43 16.09
C VAL A 124 12.31 -6.73 17.06
N ASP A 125 12.27 -5.39 17.09
CA ASP A 125 13.15 -4.60 17.96
C ASP A 125 12.83 -4.77 19.45
N ALA A 126 11.57 -5.07 19.78
CA ALA A 126 11.13 -5.41 21.14
C ALA A 126 11.39 -6.89 21.52
N GLY A 127 11.96 -7.71 20.62
CA GLY A 127 12.28 -9.12 20.89
C GLY A 127 11.08 -10.09 20.81
N PHE A 128 9.97 -9.69 20.21
CA PHE A 128 8.80 -10.56 20.07
C PHE A 128 8.96 -11.66 19.03
N ASP A 129 9.92 -11.55 18.10
CA ASP A 129 10.20 -12.53 17.05
C ASP A 129 8.97 -12.97 16.22
N PRO A 130 8.19 -12.04 15.63
CA PRO A 130 6.96 -12.37 14.91
C PRO A 130 7.23 -13.01 13.55
N THR A 131 6.28 -13.83 13.07
CA THR A 131 6.11 -14.09 11.63
C THR A 131 5.38 -12.89 11.02
N CYS A 132 5.83 -12.43 9.85
CA CYS A 132 5.22 -11.27 9.18
C CYS A 132 5.05 -11.52 7.68
N GLU A 133 3.92 -11.03 7.12
CA GLU A 133 3.69 -10.91 5.68
C GLU A 133 3.31 -9.44 5.38
N VAL A 134 3.99 -8.84 4.41
CA VAL A 134 3.82 -7.43 4.01
C VAL A 134 3.64 -7.38 2.50
N GLY A 135 2.75 -6.54 2.00
CA GLY A 135 2.48 -6.42 0.56
C GLY A 135 3.65 -5.88 -0.28
N ALA A 136 4.76 -5.48 0.35
CA ALA A 136 5.95 -4.95 -0.32
C ALA A 136 7.24 -5.36 0.42
N VAL A 137 8.36 -5.32 -0.30
CA VAL A 137 9.68 -5.61 0.28
C VAL A 137 10.02 -4.60 1.38
N VAL A 138 10.33 -5.13 2.57
CA VAL A 138 10.84 -4.36 3.71
C VAL A 138 12.37 -4.35 3.62
N PRO A 139 13.04 -3.21 3.44
CA PRO A 139 14.49 -3.16 3.21
C PRO A 139 15.30 -3.92 4.27
N ARG A 140 14.91 -3.80 5.54
CA ARG A 140 15.59 -4.47 6.67
C ARG A 140 15.43 -6.00 6.65
N PHE A 141 14.39 -6.54 6.02
CA PHE A 141 14.21 -7.99 5.81
C PHE A 141 14.80 -8.47 4.48
N GLY A 142 14.96 -7.57 3.50
CA GLY A 142 15.38 -7.88 2.13
C GLY A 142 14.29 -8.56 1.29
N VAL A 143 13.16 -8.91 1.91
CA VAL A 143 11.99 -9.59 1.33
C VAL A 143 10.71 -8.98 1.91
N ASN A 144 9.56 -9.44 1.45
CA ASN A 144 8.24 -8.98 1.91
C ASN A 144 7.62 -9.85 3.01
N TYR A 145 8.39 -10.75 3.61
CA TYR A 145 7.96 -11.60 4.71
C TYR A 145 9.10 -11.85 5.70
N ARG A 146 8.76 -12.32 6.87
CA ARG A 146 9.69 -12.81 7.87
C ARG A 146 9.09 -14.02 8.59
N LEU A 147 9.88 -15.05 8.86
CA LEU A 147 9.49 -16.16 9.70
C LEU A 147 10.11 -15.99 11.09
N GLY A 148 9.27 -15.83 12.09
CA GLY A 148 9.62 -15.81 13.50
C GLY A 148 9.23 -17.11 14.20
N GLN A 149 9.69 -17.29 15.44
CA GLN A 149 9.42 -18.46 16.25
C GLN A 149 8.30 -18.23 17.27
N SER A 150 7.82 -17.00 17.41
CA SER A 150 6.80 -16.69 18.41
C SER A 150 5.38 -17.03 17.94
N GLN A 151 4.45 -16.82 18.86
CA GLN A 151 3.01 -16.95 18.60
C GLN A 151 2.45 -15.81 17.75
N TYR A 152 3.16 -14.71 17.55
CA TYR A 152 2.64 -13.54 16.85
C TYR A 152 2.78 -13.66 15.34
N PHE A 153 1.69 -13.32 14.64
CA PHE A 153 1.66 -13.24 13.19
C PHE A 153 1.12 -11.86 12.77
N VAL A 154 1.90 -11.08 12.02
CA VAL A 154 1.51 -9.75 11.52
C VAL A 154 1.33 -9.81 10.02
N ASN A 155 0.16 -9.43 9.52
CA ASN A 155 -0.11 -9.47 8.08
C ASN A 155 -0.82 -8.22 7.55
N GLU A 156 -0.61 -7.97 6.27
CA GLU A 156 -1.43 -7.06 5.49
C GLU A 156 -2.73 -7.77 5.09
N ALA A 157 -3.87 -7.20 5.48
CA ALA A 157 -5.19 -7.79 5.27
C ALA A 157 -5.94 -7.03 4.18
N ASP A 158 -5.85 -7.57 2.94
CA ASP A 158 -6.42 -6.96 1.76
C ASP A 158 -7.92 -7.27 1.63
N GLU A 159 -8.71 -6.24 1.42
CA GLU A 159 -10.17 -6.31 1.30
C GLU A 159 -10.65 -6.82 -0.06
N PHE A 160 -9.81 -6.76 -1.10
CA PHE A 160 -10.17 -7.18 -2.44
C PHE A 160 -10.57 -8.66 -2.49
N TYR A 161 -11.68 -8.99 -3.18
CA TYR A 161 -12.30 -10.32 -3.17
C TYR A 161 -12.63 -10.86 -1.77
N ASN A 162 -12.76 -9.98 -0.78
CA ASN A 162 -12.96 -10.37 0.62
C ASN A 162 -11.84 -11.27 1.17
N ASN A 163 -10.62 -11.13 0.66
CA ASN A 163 -9.48 -11.98 1.05
C ASN A 163 -9.25 -11.97 2.55
N PHE A 164 -9.43 -10.82 3.21
CA PHE A 164 -9.23 -10.68 4.66
C PHE A 164 -10.26 -11.46 5.51
N TRP A 165 -11.35 -12.00 4.94
CA TRP A 165 -12.31 -12.84 5.65
C TRP A 165 -11.71 -14.20 6.08
N HIS A 166 -10.63 -14.64 5.43
CA HIS A 166 -9.91 -15.86 5.80
C HIS A 166 -9.00 -15.68 7.02
N TYR A 167 -8.86 -14.44 7.51
CA TYR A 167 -8.04 -14.09 8.65
C TYR A 167 -8.92 -13.83 9.87
N HIS A 168 -8.56 -14.40 11.00
CA HIS A 168 -9.29 -14.24 12.26
C HIS A 168 -8.39 -13.54 13.28
N PRO A 169 -8.13 -12.22 13.11
CA PRO A 169 -7.16 -11.55 13.94
C PRO A 169 -7.64 -11.37 15.37
N ARG A 170 -6.70 -11.41 16.32
CA ARG A 170 -6.90 -10.99 17.71
C ARG A 170 -6.83 -9.46 17.83
N LEU A 171 -5.95 -8.84 17.03
CA LEU A 171 -5.88 -7.40 16.89
C LEU A 171 -6.07 -7.03 15.42
N ALA A 172 -7.01 -6.13 15.14
CA ALA A 172 -7.24 -5.60 13.80
C ALA A 172 -7.03 -4.08 13.78
N VAL A 173 -6.33 -3.60 12.77
CA VAL A 173 -6.24 -2.17 12.44
C VAL A 173 -7.04 -1.92 11.18
N VAL A 174 -7.89 -0.88 11.18
CA VAL A 174 -8.48 -0.33 9.96
C VAL A 174 -8.00 1.11 9.80
N THR A 175 -7.14 1.33 8.83
CA THR A 175 -6.47 2.62 8.59
C THR A 175 -7.40 3.65 7.95
N SER A 176 -8.23 3.21 7.02
CA SER A 176 -9.25 4.02 6.36
C SER A 176 -10.27 3.13 5.65
N VAL A 177 -11.49 3.64 5.46
CA VAL A 177 -12.52 3.02 4.62
C VAL A 177 -13.00 4.06 3.63
N GLU A 178 -12.66 3.86 2.35
CA GLU A 178 -13.08 4.66 1.21
C GLU A 178 -13.46 3.70 0.08
N PHE A 179 -14.37 4.07 -0.81
CA PHE A 179 -14.76 3.17 -1.89
C PHE A 179 -13.58 2.84 -2.81
N GLU A 180 -13.26 1.56 -2.90
CA GLU A 180 -12.20 1.02 -3.76
C GLU A 180 -12.71 -0.27 -4.42
N HIS A 181 -12.01 -0.75 -5.42
CA HIS A 181 -12.35 -2.00 -6.13
C HIS A 181 -13.76 -2.04 -6.73
N PRO A 182 -14.13 -1.04 -7.58
CA PRO A 182 -15.45 -0.99 -8.23
C PRO A 182 -15.71 -2.17 -9.18
N GLU A 183 -14.66 -2.92 -9.53
CA GLU A 183 -14.75 -4.16 -10.31
C GLU A 183 -15.28 -5.35 -9.50
N PHE A 184 -15.33 -5.24 -8.17
CA PHE A 184 -15.78 -6.30 -7.26
C PHE A 184 -16.95 -5.85 -6.38
N PHE A 185 -16.86 -4.69 -5.76
CA PHE A 185 -17.92 -4.16 -4.90
C PHE A 185 -18.90 -3.32 -5.71
N ALA A 186 -20.20 -3.62 -5.56
CA ALA A 186 -21.27 -2.93 -6.29
C ALA A 186 -21.35 -1.44 -5.92
N ASP A 187 -21.13 -1.12 -4.64
CA ASP A 187 -21.23 0.23 -4.10
C ASP A 187 -20.44 0.35 -2.76
N TYR A 188 -20.42 1.54 -2.20
CA TYR A 188 -19.77 1.83 -0.92
C TYR A 188 -20.40 1.06 0.24
N GLU A 189 -21.71 0.80 0.20
CA GLU A 189 -22.43 0.06 1.24
C GLU A 189 -21.97 -1.40 1.32
N ALA A 190 -21.83 -2.06 0.16
CA ALA A 190 -21.27 -3.41 0.07
C ALA A 190 -19.81 -3.45 0.54
N TYR A 191 -19.04 -2.41 0.21
CA TYR A 191 -17.66 -2.26 0.64
C TYR A 191 -17.55 -2.13 2.16
N LEU A 192 -18.33 -1.24 2.78
CA LEU A 192 -18.36 -1.04 4.23
C LEU A 192 -18.86 -2.30 4.97
N ALA A 193 -19.85 -3.01 4.41
CA ALA A 193 -20.34 -4.28 4.97
C ALA A 193 -19.26 -5.37 4.97
N SER A 194 -18.34 -5.37 4.00
CA SER A 194 -17.20 -6.29 3.98
C SER A 194 -16.25 -6.07 5.16
N PHE A 195 -15.96 -4.82 5.52
CA PHE A 195 -15.17 -4.49 6.72
C PHE A 195 -15.90 -4.86 8.02
N GLU A 196 -17.21 -4.64 8.08
CA GLU A 196 -18.02 -5.09 9.23
C GLU A 196 -17.91 -6.60 9.41
N HIS A 197 -18.04 -7.38 8.32
CA HIS A 197 -17.89 -8.84 8.35
C HIS A 197 -16.50 -9.25 8.86
N PHE A 198 -15.44 -8.62 8.36
CA PHE A 198 -14.06 -8.88 8.80
C PHE A 198 -13.89 -8.66 10.31
N VAL A 199 -14.39 -7.53 10.86
CA VAL A 199 -14.29 -7.24 12.30
C VAL A 199 -15.12 -8.22 13.13
N ARG A 200 -16.30 -8.60 12.66
CA ARG A 200 -17.14 -9.59 13.37
C ARG A 200 -16.54 -11.00 13.32
N GLY A 201 -15.68 -11.28 12.34
CA GLY A 201 -14.92 -12.53 12.21
C GLY A 201 -13.63 -12.59 13.03
N MET A 202 -13.33 -11.58 13.86
CA MET A 202 -12.13 -11.59 14.72
C MET A 202 -12.18 -12.74 15.75
N ASP A 203 -11.00 -13.23 16.15
CA ASP A 203 -10.86 -14.26 17.17
C ASP A 203 -11.31 -13.72 18.54
N MET A 204 -12.48 -14.17 18.99
CA MET A 204 -13.06 -13.78 20.29
C MET A 204 -12.68 -14.75 21.41
N ASP A 205 -12.38 -16.00 21.09
CA ASP A 205 -12.33 -17.12 22.06
C ASP A 205 -10.90 -17.61 22.35
N GLY A 206 -9.91 -17.22 21.54
CA GLY A 206 -8.52 -17.65 21.72
C GLY A 206 -7.96 -17.26 23.09
N ASP A 207 -7.23 -18.18 23.73
CA ASP A 207 -6.55 -17.96 25.03
C ASP A 207 -5.27 -17.13 24.84
N TRP A 208 -5.46 -15.86 24.51
CA TRP A 208 -4.38 -14.90 24.31
C TRP A 208 -4.30 -13.92 25.48
N PRO A 209 -3.11 -13.42 25.83
CA PRO A 209 -2.95 -12.48 26.94
C PRO A 209 -3.63 -11.10 26.70
N LEU A 210 -4.28 -10.94 25.55
CA LEU A 210 -4.91 -9.69 25.11
C LEU A 210 -6.36 -9.96 24.71
N PRO A 211 -7.30 -9.05 25.05
CA PRO A 211 -8.65 -9.11 24.53
C PRO A 211 -8.67 -8.79 23.03
N PRO A 212 -9.69 -9.26 22.28
CA PRO A 212 -9.92 -8.84 20.90
C PRO A 212 -9.95 -7.31 20.85
N THR A 213 -9.11 -6.73 19.99
CA THR A 213 -8.93 -5.27 19.96
C THR A 213 -8.96 -4.75 18.52
N LEU A 214 -9.88 -3.83 18.25
CA LEU A 214 -10.00 -3.10 17.00
C LEU A 214 -9.37 -1.72 17.13
N ILE A 215 -8.43 -1.38 16.27
CA ILE A 215 -7.74 -0.09 16.22
C ILE A 215 -8.23 0.70 15.01
N LEU A 216 -8.78 1.89 15.21
CA LEU A 216 -9.43 2.71 14.19
C LEU A 216 -8.82 4.10 14.06
N ASN A 217 -8.72 4.57 12.83
CA ASN A 217 -8.36 5.95 12.52
C ASN A 217 -9.57 6.88 12.73
N ALA A 218 -9.53 7.73 13.75
CA ALA A 218 -10.59 8.68 14.04
C ALA A 218 -10.66 9.87 13.06
N ASN A 219 -9.65 10.07 12.22
CA ASN A 219 -9.71 11.03 11.11
C ASN A 219 -10.38 10.44 9.84
N SER A 220 -10.78 9.18 9.83
CA SER A 220 -11.47 8.54 8.70
C SER A 220 -12.98 8.47 8.93
N VAL A 221 -13.77 9.09 8.06
CA VAL A 221 -15.25 9.05 8.11
C VAL A 221 -15.73 7.60 8.02
N GLY A 222 -15.19 6.81 7.09
CA GLY A 222 -15.61 5.42 6.94
C GLY A 222 -15.25 4.53 8.13
N CYS A 223 -14.16 4.82 8.87
CA CYS A 223 -13.89 4.14 10.14
C CYS A 223 -14.93 4.48 11.22
N ALA A 224 -15.43 5.71 11.24
CA ALA A 224 -16.50 6.10 12.17
C ALA A 224 -17.85 5.47 11.80
N GLU A 225 -18.15 5.39 10.50
CA GLU A 225 -19.34 4.67 10.01
C GLU A 225 -19.26 3.18 10.35
N LEU A 226 -18.09 2.56 10.17
CA LEU A 226 -17.83 1.17 10.57
C LEU A 226 -18.07 0.99 12.07
N LEU A 227 -17.51 1.87 12.93
CA LEU A 227 -17.73 1.82 14.37
C LEU A 227 -19.22 1.98 14.73
N GLY A 228 -19.96 2.82 14.01
CA GLY A 228 -21.40 2.99 14.16
C GLY A 228 -22.20 1.69 13.95
N ARG A 229 -21.72 0.78 13.12
CA ARG A 229 -22.32 -0.56 12.87
C ARG A 229 -21.92 -1.59 13.92
N LEU A 230 -20.82 -1.37 14.64
CA LEU A 230 -20.22 -2.30 15.60
C LEU A 230 -20.62 -2.01 17.06
N LYS A 231 -21.73 -1.32 17.31
CA LYS A 231 -22.17 -0.93 18.68
C LYS A 231 -22.36 -2.13 19.61
N ASP A 232 -22.72 -3.28 19.06
CA ASP A 232 -22.95 -4.54 19.77
C ASP A 232 -21.71 -5.46 19.77
N TRP A 233 -20.62 -5.06 19.11
CA TRP A 233 -19.39 -5.85 19.08
C TRP A 233 -18.68 -5.78 20.45
N PRO A 234 -18.38 -6.95 21.08
CA PRO A 234 -17.95 -6.99 22.47
C PRO A 234 -16.45 -6.74 22.69
N GLY A 235 -15.66 -6.63 21.59
CA GLY A 235 -14.22 -6.40 21.69
C GLY A 235 -13.87 -4.99 22.11
N ARG A 236 -12.60 -4.77 22.41
CA ARG A 236 -12.05 -3.47 22.77
C ARG A 236 -11.86 -2.60 21.52
N VAL A 237 -12.20 -1.32 21.60
CA VAL A 237 -11.89 -0.34 20.56
C VAL A 237 -10.80 0.62 21.07
N VAL A 238 -9.81 0.86 20.23
CA VAL A 238 -8.74 1.83 20.41
C VAL A 238 -8.76 2.76 19.21
N THR A 239 -8.60 4.04 19.42
CA THR A 239 -8.64 5.04 18.34
C THR A 239 -7.36 5.85 18.30
N TYR A 240 -6.98 6.27 17.11
CA TYR A 240 -5.88 7.22 16.94
C TYR A 240 -6.29 8.34 15.98
N ALA A 241 -5.69 9.53 16.19
CA ALA A 241 -5.93 10.70 15.36
C ALA A 241 -4.71 11.61 15.25
N VAL A 242 -4.73 12.47 14.26
CA VAL A 242 -3.88 13.65 14.19
C VAL A 242 -4.72 14.88 14.52
N GLU A 243 -4.26 15.67 15.50
CA GLU A 243 -4.94 16.88 15.96
C GLU A 243 -5.13 17.89 14.81
N GLY A 244 -6.30 18.51 14.75
CA GLY A 244 -6.61 19.51 13.72
C GLY A 244 -6.79 18.98 12.31
N LEU A 245 -6.58 17.68 12.08
CA LEU A 245 -6.86 17.05 10.79
C LEU A 245 -8.37 16.76 10.73
N ALA A 246 -9.08 17.53 9.90
CA ALA A 246 -10.49 17.26 9.62
C ALA A 246 -10.65 15.83 9.10
N ALA A 247 -11.70 15.13 9.50
CA ALA A 247 -12.03 13.83 8.94
C ALA A 247 -12.13 13.97 7.41
N GLN A 248 -11.26 13.29 6.69
CA GLN A 248 -11.29 13.30 5.23
C GLN A 248 -12.55 12.57 4.79
N LYS A 249 -13.53 13.33 4.30
CA LYS A 249 -14.60 12.74 3.49
C LYS A 249 -13.95 12.25 2.21
N GLY A 250 -14.06 10.95 1.94
CA GLY A 250 -13.71 10.42 0.62
C GLY A 250 -14.36 11.31 -0.44
N LEU A 251 -13.67 11.55 -1.55
CA LEU A 251 -14.07 12.47 -2.63
C LEU A 251 -15.49 12.24 -3.21
N ASN A 252 -16.22 11.24 -2.74
CA ASN A 252 -17.57 10.88 -3.17
C ASN A 252 -18.73 11.51 -2.36
N ALA A 253 -18.45 12.30 -1.32
CA ALA A 253 -19.52 12.92 -0.54
C ALA A 253 -19.92 14.28 -1.12
N ALA A 254 -20.87 14.29 -2.03
CA ALA A 254 -21.62 15.48 -2.43
C ALA A 254 -22.52 15.97 -1.27
N SER A 255 -21.96 16.49 -0.19
CA SER A 255 -22.70 17.19 0.84
C SER A 255 -21.93 18.42 1.31
N LYS A 256 -22.64 19.55 1.17
CA LYS A 256 -22.22 20.90 1.57
C LYS A 256 -22.36 21.09 3.08
N GLU A 257 -21.58 20.42 3.90
CA GLU A 257 -21.48 20.80 5.31
C GLU A 257 -20.04 20.60 5.78
N LYS A 258 -19.34 21.74 5.89
CA LYS A 258 -18.08 21.86 6.60
C LYS A 258 -18.39 21.89 8.10
N GLU A 259 -18.67 20.75 8.70
CA GLU A 259 -18.57 20.63 10.15
C GLU A 259 -17.24 19.94 10.47
N GLN A 260 -16.46 20.62 11.31
CA GLN A 260 -15.33 20.04 12.04
C GLN A 260 -15.89 18.92 12.91
N MET A 261 -15.95 17.70 12.37
CA MET A 261 -16.31 16.55 13.18
C MET A 261 -15.04 15.84 13.62
N ASN A 262 -14.69 15.98 14.89
CA ASN A 262 -14.10 14.90 15.65
C ASN A 262 -15.16 13.80 15.73
N VAL A 263 -15.14 12.85 14.80
CA VAL A 263 -16.24 11.89 14.60
C VAL A 263 -16.43 10.95 15.79
N LEU A 264 -15.43 10.82 16.66
CA LEU A 264 -15.47 9.92 17.84
C LEU A 264 -15.44 10.64 19.19
N GLY A 265 -15.69 11.97 19.24
CA GLY A 265 -15.83 12.71 20.51
C GLY A 265 -14.59 12.64 21.43
N ASP A 266 -14.76 12.85 22.73
CA ASP A 266 -13.73 13.02 23.76
C ASP A 266 -12.85 11.78 24.07
N GLN A 267 -12.75 10.77 23.18
CA GLN A 267 -12.08 9.50 23.46
C GLN A 267 -11.08 9.04 22.39
N VAL A 268 -10.29 9.95 21.80
CA VAL A 268 -9.13 9.53 21.02
C VAL A 268 -8.08 8.95 21.96
N THR A 269 -7.70 7.68 21.75
CA THR A 269 -6.76 6.97 22.64
C THR A 269 -5.32 7.43 22.45
N PHE A 270 -4.91 7.63 21.19
CA PHE A 270 -3.58 8.12 20.81
C PHE A 270 -3.73 9.29 19.85
N GLU A 271 -3.11 10.42 20.17
CA GLU A 271 -3.23 11.60 19.33
C GLU A 271 -1.87 12.23 19.05
N ALA A 272 -1.56 12.42 17.75
CA ALA A 272 -0.43 13.23 17.34
C ALA A 272 -0.82 14.72 17.39
N TYR A 273 0.07 15.54 17.95
CA TYR A 273 -0.09 16.99 18.03
C TYR A 273 1.22 17.70 17.70
N ASP A 274 1.18 19.02 17.45
CA ASP A 274 2.31 19.84 17.01
C ASP A 274 3.04 19.20 15.80
N VAL A 275 2.25 18.78 14.80
CA VAL A 275 2.76 18.08 13.62
C VAL A 275 3.42 19.06 12.67
N LYS A 276 4.70 18.84 12.37
CA LYS A 276 5.49 19.59 11.39
C LYS A 276 5.73 18.72 10.17
N LEU A 277 5.42 19.23 8.98
CA LEU A 277 5.52 18.50 7.72
C LEU A 277 6.50 19.13 6.73
N GLU A 278 7.02 20.33 7.04
CA GLU A 278 7.98 21.02 6.19
C GLU A 278 9.40 20.52 6.47
N GLY A 279 10.08 20.07 5.42
CA GLY A 279 11.39 19.44 5.53
C GLY A 279 11.31 18.05 6.14
N GLU A 280 11.72 17.90 7.38
CA GLU A 280 11.63 16.66 8.15
C GLU A 280 10.29 16.57 8.88
N THR A 281 9.61 15.41 8.77
CA THR A 281 8.33 15.20 9.45
C THR A 281 8.57 14.95 10.94
N SER A 282 7.93 15.73 11.82
CA SER A 282 8.02 15.52 13.26
C SER A 282 6.70 15.79 13.97
N TYR A 283 6.48 15.15 15.11
CA TYR A 283 5.26 15.29 15.89
C TYR A 283 5.45 14.79 17.33
N HIS A 284 4.54 15.17 18.21
CA HIS A 284 4.41 14.64 19.56
C HIS A 284 3.20 13.72 19.64
N VAL A 285 3.20 12.80 20.61
CA VAL A 285 2.06 11.91 20.89
C VAL A 285 1.59 12.11 22.32
N ARG A 286 0.28 12.30 22.50
CA ARG A 286 -0.39 12.16 23.79
C ARG A 286 -1.24 10.89 23.79
N SER A 287 -1.30 10.23 24.93
CA SER A 287 -2.05 8.99 25.10
C SER A 287 -2.98 9.07 26.29
N HIS A 288 -4.20 8.60 26.09
CA HIS A 288 -5.18 8.36 27.15
C HIS A 288 -5.26 6.87 27.53
N TRP A 289 -4.28 6.07 27.10
CA TRP A 289 -4.17 4.64 27.33
C TRP A 289 -3.43 4.34 28.63
N GLY A 290 -4.12 4.36 29.79
CA GLY A 290 -3.66 3.84 31.07
C GLY A 290 -2.20 4.17 31.47
N LYS A 291 -1.63 3.35 32.38
CA LYS A 291 -0.25 3.53 32.85
C LYS A 291 0.83 3.06 31.86
N ALA A 292 0.49 2.40 30.76
CA ALA A 292 1.45 1.87 29.78
C ALA A 292 2.11 2.98 28.94
N PHE A 293 1.42 4.10 28.76
CA PHE A 293 1.97 5.38 28.35
C PHE A 293 1.67 6.36 29.48
N PRO A 294 2.58 6.53 30.46
CA PRO A 294 2.40 7.56 31.46
C PRO A 294 2.20 8.89 30.77
N THR A 295 1.20 9.64 31.21
CA THR A 295 0.88 11.00 30.71
C THR A 295 2.09 11.96 30.77
N ASP A 296 3.16 11.59 31.49
CA ASP A 296 4.39 12.35 31.68
C ASP A 296 5.62 11.79 30.93
N VAL A 297 5.53 10.63 30.29
CA VAL A 297 6.52 10.16 29.32
C VAL A 297 5.94 10.46 27.94
N SER A 298 5.81 11.73 27.62
CA SER A 298 5.85 12.16 26.23
C SER A 298 7.16 11.58 25.67
N PRO A 299 7.13 10.55 24.79
CA PRO A 299 8.31 10.28 23.99
C PRO A 299 8.58 11.62 23.36
N GLY A 300 9.76 12.19 23.46
CA GLY A 300 10.02 13.52 22.92
C GLY A 300 9.41 13.73 21.53
N CYS A 301 9.80 14.71 20.79
CA CYS A 301 9.40 14.84 19.40
C CYS A 301 9.83 13.58 18.61
N ILE A 302 8.90 12.90 17.94
CA ILE A 302 9.19 11.77 17.05
C ILE A 302 9.53 12.32 15.67
N HIS A 303 10.63 11.89 15.11
CA HIS A 303 11.09 12.28 13.78
C HIS A 303 10.90 11.13 12.79
N LEU A 304 10.13 11.34 11.71
CA LEU A 304 9.95 10.36 10.65
C LEU A 304 10.78 10.71 9.42
N GLN A 305 11.50 9.74 8.89
CA GLN A 305 12.19 9.89 7.61
C GLN A 305 11.21 10.01 6.43
N LEU A 306 10.02 9.42 6.55
CA LEU A 306 8.97 9.47 5.54
C LEU A 306 8.16 10.78 5.66
N PRO A 307 7.94 11.49 4.54
CA PRO A 307 7.15 12.71 4.55
C PRO A 307 5.65 12.44 4.54
N GLY A 308 4.88 13.43 4.95
CA GLY A 308 3.44 13.49 4.78
C GLY A 308 2.63 13.03 5.99
N ILE A 309 1.47 13.66 6.12
CA ILE A 309 0.55 13.43 7.25
C ILE A 309 0.04 11.98 7.31
N HIS A 310 -0.12 11.33 6.15
CA HIS A 310 -0.54 9.92 6.08
C HIS A 310 0.50 8.98 6.72
N ASN A 311 1.80 9.32 6.69
CA ASN A 311 2.82 8.53 7.38
C ASN A 311 2.83 8.77 8.90
N VAL A 312 2.42 9.95 9.36
CA VAL A 312 2.13 10.17 10.79
C VAL A 312 0.95 9.29 11.23
N GLN A 313 -0.12 9.20 10.44
CA GLN A 313 -1.25 8.30 10.72
C GLN A 313 -0.84 6.83 10.71
N ASN A 314 -0.03 6.38 9.74
CA ASN A 314 0.51 5.01 9.68
C ASN A 314 1.36 4.69 10.93
N ALA A 315 2.21 5.63 11.35
CA ALA A 315 3.03 5.49 12.53
C ALA A 315 2.19 5.44 13.82
N LEU A 316 1.14 6.26 13.94
CA LEU A 316 0.20 6.20 15.07
C LEU A 316 -0.55 4.87 15.12
N ALA A 317 -0.98 4.33 13.98
CA ALA A 317 -1.62 3.03 13.91
C ALA A 317 -0.69 1.92 14.44
N ALA A 318 0.55 1.86 13.96
CA ALA A 318 1.56 0.91 14.41
C ALA A 318 1.91 1.10 15.90
N LEU A 319 2.12 2.34 16.35
CA LEU A 319 2.34 2.72 17.74
C LEU A 319 1.19 2.27 18.66
N SER A 320 -0.06 2.44 18.21
CA SER A 320 -1.24 2.02 18.97
C SER A 320 -1.24 0.52 19.24
N VAL A 321 -0.97 -0.30 18.21
CA VAL A 321 -0.85 -1.76 18.37
C VAL A 321 0.33 -2.11 19.29
N ALA A 322 1.51 -1.52 19.06
CA ALA A 322 2.70 -1.76 19.86
C ALA A 322 2.46 -1.44 21.35
N SER A 323 1.73 -0.35 21.63
CA SER A 323 1.36 0.06 22.97
C SER A 323 0.38 -0.92 23.65
N VAL A 324 -0.60 -1.43 22.88
CA VAL A 324 -1.54 -2.48 23.36
C VAL A 324 -0.77 -3.76 23.71
N LEU A 325 0.28 -4.08 22.96
CA LEU A 325 1.18 -5.23 23.20
C LEU A 325 2.16 -4.99 24.37
N GLY A 326 2.21 -3.77 24.93
CA GLY A 326 3.08 -3.43 26.05
C GLY A 326 4.54 -3.17 25.65
N ILE A 327 4.82 -2.85 24.38
CA ILE A 327 6.14 -2.44 23.94
C ILE A 327 6.46 -1.06 24.52
N ASP A 328 7.67 -0.89 25.04
CA ASP A 328 8.08 0.36 25.64
C ASP A 328 8.22 1.51 24.63
N ALA A 329 7.93 2.73 25.08
CA ALA A 329 7.91 3.91 24.24
C ALA A 329 9.29 4.20 23.58
N GLY A 330 10.40 3.90 24.26
CA GLY A 330 11.73 4.11 23.72
C GLY A 330 12.02 3.22 22.51
N THR A 331 11.63 1.95 22.57
CA THR A 331 11.73 1.00 21.45
C THR A 331 10.84 1.45 20.28
N ILE A 332 9.59 1.87 20.56
CA ILE A 332 8.66 2.36 19.53
C ILE A 332 9.26 3.57 18.79
N VAL A 333 9.69 4.59 19.53
CA VAL A 333 10.28 5.82 18.97
C VAL A 333 11.50 5.50 18.13
N LYS A 334 12.46 4.75 18.69
CA LYS A 334 13.70 4.36 18.00
C LYS A 334 13.41 3.63 16.69
N THR A 335 12.43 2.73 16.67
CA THR A 335 12.06 2.00 15.45
C THR A 335 11.44 2.93 14.42
N LEU A 336 10.54 3.84 14.83
CA LEU A 336 9.92 4.81 13.92
C LEU A 336 10.93 5.76 13.30
N GLU A 337 11.86 6.30 14.09
CA GLU A 337 12.91 7.19 13.60
C GLU A 337 13.91 6.49 12.67
N GLY A 338 14.14 5.18 12.89
CA GLY A 338 14.97 4.34 12.03
C GLY A 338 14.25 3.81 10.79
N PHE A 339 12.94 4.03 10.65
CA PHE A 339 12.16 3.47 9.55
C PHE A 339 12.32 4.27 8.25
N SER A 340 12.98 3.67 7.26
CA SER A 340 13.28 4.29 5.96
C SER A 340 12.23 4.01 4.88
N GLY A 341 11.10 3.36 5.22
CA GLY A 341 10.04 3.00 4.28
C GLY A 341 10.08 1.55 3.81
N ILE A 342 9.19 1.25 2.86
CA ILE A 342 9.13 0.00 2.10
C ILE A 342 9.22 0.30 0.62
N ARG A 343 9.55 -0.70 -0.18
CA ARG A 343 9.66 -0.52 -1.63
C ARG A 343 8.39 0.03 -2.24
N ARG A 344 8.56 0.99 -3.17
CA ARG A 344 7.48 1.64 -3.90
C ARG A 344 6.44 2.38 -3.03
N ARG A 345 6.85 2.90 -1.85
CA ARG A 345 6.03 3.77 -1.00
C ARG A 345 6.83 5.01 -0.64
N PHE A 346 6.71 6.04 -1.46
CA PHE A 346 7.57 7.24 -1.44
C PHE A 346 9.05 6.87 -1.36
N GLU A 347 9.45 5.84 -2.14
CA GLU A 347 10.82 5.32 -2.15
C GLU A 347 11.73 6.29 -2.90
N ILE A 348 12.65 6.92 -2.19
CA ILE A 348 13.65 7.79 -2.81
C ILE A 348 14.68 6.90 -3.52
N ARG A 349 14.60 6.84 -4.85
CA ARG A 349 15.49 6.03 -5.70
C ARG A 349 16.79 6.77 -6.03
N ASN A 350 16.73 8.10 -6.04
CA ASN A 350 17.89 8.99 -6.19
C ASN A 350 17.64 10.32 -5.51
N GLN A 351 18.69 10.88 -4.94
CA GLN A 351 18.70 12.26 -4.43
C GLN A 351 20.11 12.83 -4.63
N GLY A 352 20.26 13.64 -5.65
CA GLY A 352 21.52 14.25 -6.04
C GLY A 352 21.82 14.11 -7.53
N PRO A 353 23.09 14.28 -7.94
CA PRO A 353 23.46 14.25 -9.35
C PRO A 353 23.26 12.88 -9.97
N ILE A 354 22.57 12.85 -11.13
CA ILE A 354 22.55 11.71 -12.06
C ILE A 354 22.86 12.19 -13.45
N GLU A 355 23.37 11.32 -14.30
CA GLU A 355 23.67 11.64 -15.69
C GLU A 355 22.43 11.49 -16.58
N ILE A 356 21.97 12.59 -17.15
CA ILE A 356 20.85 12.64 -18.09
C ILE A 356 21.35 13.24 -19.40
N ASN A 357 21.27 12.49 -20.49
CA ASN A 357 21.72 12.91 -21.83
C ASN A 357 23.17 13.45 -21.84
N GLY A 358 24.08 12.80 -21.10
CA GLY A 358 25.47 13.20 -20.99
C GLY A 358 25.73 14.45 -20.13
N GLN A 359 24.75 14.90 -19.33
CA GLN A 359 24.87 16.04 -18.43
C GLN A 359 24.51 15.63 -16.99
N PRO A 360 25.31 16.00 -15.98
CA PRO A 360 24.93 15.79 -14.59
C PRO A 360 23.80 16.73 -14.20
N MET A 361 22.70 16.18 -13.66
CA MET A 361 21.54 16.94 -13.16
C MET A 361 21.25 16.54 -11.72
N ASP A 362 21.01 17.52 -10.85
CA ASP A 362 20.55 17.29 -9.49
C ASP A 362 19.05 16.93 -9.51
N ILE A 363 18.74 15.66 -9.36
CA ILE A 363 17.36 15.13 -9.44
C ILE A 363 17.03 14.38 -8.17
N VAL A 364 15.84 14.62 -7.61
CA VAL A 364 15.19 13.70 -6.68
C VAL A 364 14.24 12.82 -7.48
N LEU A 365 14.47 11.51 -7.45
CA LEU A 365 13.62 10.53 -8.13
C LEU A 365 12.94 9.64 -7.08
N VAL A 366 11.62 9.64 -7.08
CA VAL A 366 10.78 8.90 -6.13
C VAL A 366 9.91 7.90 -6.89
N ASP A 367 9.83 6.67 -6.39
CA ASP A 367 8.89 5.63 -6.86
C ASP A 367 7.77 5.46 -5.83
N ASP A 368 6.52 5.50 -6.29
CA ASP A 368 5.36 5.31 -5.43
C ASP A 368 4.29 4.43 -6.10
N TYR A 369 3.70 3.56 -5.32
CA TYR A 369 2.62 2.67 -5.77
C TYR A 369 1.25 3.36 -5.88
N ALA A 370 1.17 4.67 -5.58
CA ALA A 370 -0.07 5.44 -5.61
C ALA A 370 -0.79 5.29 -6.96
N HIS A 371 -2.02 4.81 -6.91
CA HIS A 371 -2.86 4.57 -8.09
C HIS A 371 -4.33 5.01 -7.86
N HIS A 372 -4.71 5.30 -6.62
CA HIS A 372 -5.98 5.95 -6.28
C HIS A 372 -5.79 7.47 -6.24
N PRO A 373 -6.78 8.29 -6.69
CA PRO A 373 -6.65 9.76 -6.71
C PRO A 373 -6.23 10.37 -5.37
N THR A 374 -6.80 9.90 -4.26
CA THR A 374 -6.44 10.34 -2.90
C THR A 374 -4.97 10.08 -2.57
N ALA A 375 -4.46 8.89 -2.95
CA ALA A 375 -3.06 8.53 -2.70
C ALA A 375 -2.09 9.37 -3.55
N ILE A 376 -2.44 9.65 -4.81
CA ILE A 376 -1.66 10.53 -5.70
C ILE A 376 -1.57 11.93 -5.10
N ALA A 377 -2.69 12.52 -4.71
CA ALA A 377 -2.72 13.85 -4.09
C ALA A 377 -1.88 13.89 -2.80
N ALA A 378 -1.98 12.86 -1.96
CA ALA A 378 -1.20 12.75 -0.72
C ALA A 378 0.32 12.63 -0.99
N ALA A 379 0.74 11.85 -2.00
CA ALA A 379 2.14 11.73 -2.39
C ALA A 379 2.70 13.05 -2.92
N LEU A 380 1.93 13.75 -3.76
CA LEU A 380 2.32 15.07 -4.29
C LEU A 380 2.39 16.13 -3.19
N GLU A 381 1.46 16.13 -2.25
CA GLU A 381 1.50 17.03 -1.08
C GLU A 381 2.74 16.77 -0.22
N ALA A 382 3.04 15.51 0.06
CA ALA A 382 4.23 15.12 0.80
C ALA A 382 5.52 15.59 0.11
N ALA A 383 5.61 15.41 -1.21
CA ALA A 383 6.76 15.87 -1.99
C ALA A 383 6.88 17.40 -1.98
N ARG A 384 5.78 18.12 -2.13
CA ARG A 384 5.74 19.58 -2.13
C ARG A 384 6.24 20.16 -0.79
N ARG A 385 5.82 19.55 0.33
CA ARG A 385 6.25 19.98 1.67
C ARG A 385 7.71 19.60 1.96
N ARG A 386 8.16 18.44 1.50
CA ARG A 386 9.55 17.98 1.72
C ARG A 386 10.56 18.76 0.88
N TYR A 387 10.17 19.18 -0.33
CA TYR A 387 11.07 19.85 -1.28
C TYR A 387 10.49 21.21 -1.72
N PRO A 388 10.38 22.18 -0.80
CA PRO A 388 9.78 23.47 -1.10
C PRO A 388 10.61 24.20 -2.18
N GLY A 389 9.90 24.84 -3.12
CA GLY A 389 10.52 25.63 -4.20
C GLY A 389 11.12 24.82 -5.36
N ARG A 390 11.19 23.48 -5.28
CA ARG A 390 11.62 22.64 -6.40
C ARG A 390 10.44 22.38 -7.37
N ARG A 391 10.74 22.26 -8.67
CA ARG A 391 9.74 21.89 -9.68
C ARG A 391 9.35 20.41 -9.47
N LEU A 392 8.04 20.14 -9.36
CA LEU A 392 7.48 18.83 -9.12
C LEU A 392 6.92 18.25 -10.42
N VAL A 393 7.51 17.16 -10.89
CA VAL A 393 7.12 16.44 -12.09
C VAL A 393 6.46 15.13 -11.67
N ALA A 394 5.16 15.01 -11.89
CA ALA A 394 4.39 13.79 -11.66
C ALA A 394 4.39 12.96 -12.94
N VAL A 395 4.80 11.70 -12.86
CA VAL A 395 4.66 10.70 -13.92
C VAL A 395 3.70 9.64 -13.39
N TYR A 396 2.60 9.43 -14.08
CA TYR A 396 1.55 8.53 -13.60
C TYR A 396 1.08 7.55 -14.69
N GLN A 397 0.95 6.29 -14.31
CA GLN A 397 0.33 5.26 -15.13
C GLN A 397 -1.01 4.86 -14.52
N PRO A 398 -2.15 5.18 -15.17
CA PRO A 398 -3.43 4.69 -14.72
C PRO A 398 -3.47 3.15 -14.72
N HIS A 399 -4.11 2.57 -13.74
CA HIS A 399 -4.19 1.12 -13.56
C HIS A 399 -5.64 0.66 -13.70
N MET A 400 -5.93 -0.17 -14.72
CA MET A 400 -7.23 -0.69 -15.11
C MET A 400 -8.18 0.36 -15.73
N PHE A 401 -8.89 -0.03 -16.76
CA PHE A 401 -9.87 0.83 -17.45
C PHE A 401 -11.08 1.12 -16.58
N SER A 402 -11.62 0.12 -15.87
CA SER A 402 -12.76 0.26 -14.95
C SER A 402 -12.48 1.27 -13.85
N ARG A 403 -11.33 1.14 -13.17
CA ARG A 403 -10.92 2.09 -12.10
C ARG A 403 -10.74 3.50 -12.66
N THR A 404 -10.05 3.64 -13.78
CA THR A 404 -9.82 4.94 -14.42
C THR A 404 -11.15 5.62 -14.78
N LYS A 405 -12.13 4.85 -15.28
CA LYS A 405 -13.48 5.37 -15.60
C LYS A 405 -14.25 5.77 -14.35
N THR A 406 -14.26 4.92 -13.32
CA THR A 406 -15.00 5.15 -12.06
C THR A 406 -14.51 6.42 -11.36
N PHE A 407 -13.19 6.59 -11.27
CA PHE A 407 -12.59 7.74 -10.57
C PHE A 407 -12.19 8.89 -11.50
N PHE A 408 -12.69 8.90 -12.75
CA PHE A 408 -12.28 9.87 -13.79
C PHE A 408 -12.33 11.31 -13.28
N GLY A 409 -13.47 11.72 -12.69
CA GLY A 409 -13.65 13.07 -12.18
C GLY A 409 -12.69 13.43 -11.03
N GLN A 410 -12.28 12.46 -10.23
CA GLN A 410 -11.35 12.67 -9.12
C GLN A 410 -9.91 12.80 -9.61
N PHE A 411 -9.52 12.08 -10.67
CA PHE A 411 -8.20 12.22 -11.29
C PHE A 411 -7.97 13.63 -11.83
N LEU A 412 -9.00 14.34 -12.24
CA LEU A 412 -8.85 15.71 -12.77
C LEU A 412 -8.22 16.68 -11.76
N GLN A 413 -8.37 16.42 -10.46
CA GLN A 413 -7.86 17.27 -9.37
C GLN A 413 -6.65 16.65 -8.65
N ALA A 414 -6.40 15.35 -8.82
CA ALA A 414 -5.37 14.64 -8.08
C ALA A 414 -3.94 15.17 -8.31
N PHE A 415 -3.72 15.88 -9.44
CA PHE A 415 -2.41 16.40 -9.85
C PHE A 415 -2.26 17.91 -9.66
N ASP A 416 -3.14 18.59 -8.93
CA ASP A 416 -3.13 20.06 -8.78
C ASP A 416 -1.83 20.62 -8.18
N LEU A 417 -1.12 19.81 -7.42
CA LEU A 417 0.15 20.19 -6.80
C LEU A 417 1.39 19.94 -7.70
N ALA A 418 1.22 19.30 -8.85
CA ALA A 418 2.32 19.07 -9.79
C ALA A 418 2.52 20.27 -10.73
N ASP A 419 3.78 20.67 -10.98
CA ASP A 419 4.12 21.68 -12.01
C ASP A 419 4.01 21.09 -13.41
N VAL A 420 4.26 19.76 -13.52
CA VAL A 420 4.07 18.99 -14.74
C VAL A 420 3.47 17.63 -14.36
N ALA A 421 2.43 17.21 -15.08
CA ALA A 421 1.88 15.86 -14.99
C ALA A 421 2.03 15.15 -16.34
N ILE A 422 2.68 14.00 -16.37
CA ILE A 422 2.82 13.12 -17.54
C ILE A 422 2.00 11.86 -17.27
N ILE A 423 0.97 11.65 -18.06
CA ILE A 423 0.07 10.50 -17.92
C ILE A 423 0.44 9.48 -19.00
N ALA A 424 0.93 8.32 -18.58
CA ALA A 424 1.25 7.19 -19.47
C ALA A 424 -0.04 6.46 -19.90
N ASP A 425 0.06 5.56 -20.87
CA ASP A 425 -1.04 4.70 -21.28
C ASP A 425 -1.53 3.84 -20.10
N ILE A 426 -2.82 3.51 -20.10
CA ILE A 426 -3.43 2.70 -19.03
C ILE A 426 -2.80 1.32 -19.00
N PHE A 427 -2.33 0.89 -17.84
CA PHE A 427 -1.93 -0.49 -17.61
C PHE A 427 -3.18 -1.36 -17.43
N PRO A 428 -3.45 -2.30 -18.36
CA PRO A 428 -4.71 -3.04 -18.36
C PRO A 428 -4.83 -4.04 -17.21
N ALA A 429 -3.69 -4.48 -16.63
CA ALA A 429 -3.62 -5.55 -15.66
C ALA A 429 -4.37 -6.81 -16.15
N ARG A 430 -5.53 -7.08 -15.56
CA ARG A 430 -6.40 -8.22 -15.91
C ARG A 430 -7.55 -7.88 -16.88
N GLU A 431 -7.68 -6.62 -17.30
CA GLU A 431 -8.77 -6.18 -18.19
C GLU A 431 -8.34 -6.21 -19.65
N ARG A 432 -9.32 -6.33 -20.54
CA ARG A 432 -9.14 -6.10 -21.97
C ARG A 432 -9.52 -4.66 -22.28
N ASP A 433 -8.79 -4.03 -23.19
CA ASP A 433 -9.18 -2.73 -23.72
C ASP A 433 -10.47 -2.87 -24.55
N THR A 434 -11.53 -2.23 -24.09
CA THR A 434 -12.84 -2.18 -24.75
C THR A 434 -13.16 -0.78 -25.26
N GLY A 435 -12.22 0.15 -25.21
CA GLY A 435 -12.44 1.57 -25.52
C GLY A 435 -13.30 2.30 -24.47
N LEU A 436 -13.35 1.78 -23.23
CA LEU A 436 -14.15 2.36 -22.13
C LEU A 436 -13.65 3.76 -21.72
N VAL A 437 -12.35 3.94 -21.71
CA VAL A 437 -11.65 5.18 -21.37
C VAL A 437 -10.20 5.08 -21.82
N SER A 438 -9.57 6.21 -22.15
CA SER A 438 -8.15 6.27 -22.49
C SER A 438 -7.40 7.28 -21.63
N ALA A 439 -6.08 7.12 -21.53
CA ALA A 439 -5.21 8.10 -20.89
C ALA A 439 -5.25 9.46 -21.61
N ARG A 440 -5.44 9.45 -22.94
CA ARG A 440 -5.58 10.67 -23.75
C ARG A 440 -6.83 11.47 -23.38
N GLU A 441 -7.98 10.80 -23.23
CA GLU A 441 -9.22 11.46 -22.76
C GLU A 441 -9.03 12.07 -21.38
N LEU A 442 -8.31 11.40 -20.47
CA LEU A 442 -8.00 11.93 -19.15
C LEU A 442 -7.15 13.21 -19.25
N VAL A 443 -6.09 13.19 -20.07
CA VAL A 443 -5.22 14.35 -20.32
C VAL A 443 -6.03 15.50 -20.94
N GLU A 444 -6.86 15.25 -21.96
CA GLU A 444 -7.71 16.25 -22.60
C GLU A 444 -8.69 16.89 -21.62
N ALA A 445 -9.27 16.10 -20.72
CA ALA A 445 -10.19 16.60 -19.69
C ALA A 445 -9.48 17.42 -18.60
N MET A 446 -8.18 17.15 -18.32
CA MET A 446 -7.36 17.91 -17.38
C MET A 446 -6.83 19.22 -17.96
N ALA A 447 -6.68 19.32 -19.28
CA ALA A 447 -5.98 20.43 -19.99
C ALA A 447 -6.68 21.80 -19.94
N PRO A 448 -8.03 21.95 -19.99
CA PRO A 448 -8.68 23.25 -20.17
C PRO A 448 -8.42 24.28 -19.07
N GLY A 449 -8.00 23.88 -17.87
CA GLY A 449 -7.65 24.82 -16.78
C GLY A 449 -6.15 25.00 -16.56
N ARG A 450 -5.29 24.21 -17.24
CA ARG A 450 -3.86 24.06 -16.91
C ARG A 450 -2.91 24.59 -18.00
N ASN A 451 -3.30 24.49 -19.25
CA ASN A 451 -2.43 24.92 -20.37
C ASN A 451 -2.51 26.44 -20.69
N GLU A 452 -3.49 27.17 -20.14
CA GLU A 452 -3.65 28.60 -20.34
C GLU A 452 -2.76 29.49 -19.44
N LEU A 453 -2.14 28.88 -18.42
CA LEU A 453 -1.23 29.58 -17.50
C LEU A 453 0.21 29.51 -18.02
N GLY A 454 0.47 30.19 -19.14
CA GLY A 454 1.81 30.37 -19.70
C GLY A 454 2.79 31.03 -18.72
N ALA A 455 4.03 30.51 -18.72
CA ALA A 455 5.25 31.06 -18.14
C ALA A 455 5.16 31.56 -16.69
N HIS A 456 5.54 30.67 -15.77
CA HIS A 456 5.69 30.99 -14.34
C HIS A 456 6.66 32.16 -14.13
N ASP A 457 6.16 33.24 -13.53
CA ASP A 457 6.96 34.20 -12.80
C ASP A 457 7.63 33.48 -11.61
N LYS A 458 8.95 33.36 -11.63
CA LYS A 458 9.77 32.66 -10.63
C LYS A 458 9.71 33.27 -9.23
N SER A 459 9.03 34.42 -9.06
CA SER A 459 8.96 35.22 -7.82
C SER A 459 7.61 35.09 -7.09
N ALA A 460 6.60 34.42 -7.66
CA ALA A 460 5.28 34.32 -7.06
C ALA A 460 5.15 33.04 -6.21
N PRO A 461 4.53 33.13 -5.00
CA PRO A 461 4.17 31.92 -4.26
C PRO A 461 3.21 31.09 -5.08
N TYR A 462 3.37 29.73 -5.00
CA TYR A 462 2.61 28.73 -5.70
C TYR A 462 1.11 29.08 -5.81
N LYS A 463 0.62 29.27 -7.04
CA LYS A 463 -0.83 29.43 -7.29
C LYS A 463 -1.46 28.03 -7.46
N GLN A 464 -2.42 27.69 -6.62
CA GLN A 464 -3.33 26.56 -6.85
C GLN A 464 -3.99 26.74 -8.23
N GLY A 465 -3.72 25.81 -9.15
CA GLY A 465 -4.31 25.87 -10.49
C GLY A 465 -3.50 25.15 -11.58
N GLY A 466 -2.86 24.04 -11.23
CA GLY A 466 -2.38 23.01 -12.16
C GLY A 466 -1.32 23.45 -13.18
N GLY A 467 -0.19 22.74 -13.18
CA GLY A 467 0.86 22.85 -14.18
C GLY A 467 0.49 22.21 -15.53
N GLN A 468 1.48 22.05 -16.39
CA GLN A 468 1.33 21.42 -17.71
C GLN A 468 0.90 19.95 -17.57
N VAL A 469 -0.04 19.49 -18.42
CA VAL A 469 -0.46 18.08 -18.50
C VAL A 469 -0.12 17.52 -19.89
N LEU A 470 0.52 16.36 -19.92
CA LEU A 470 1.02 15.74 -21.15
C LEU A 470 0.62 14.25 -21.19
N HIS A 471 0.32 13.74 -22.39
CA HIS A 471 0.20 12.32 -22.65
C HIS A 471 1.57 11.72 -22.93
N GLY A 472 1.98 10.73 -22.14
CA GLY A 472 3.29 10.10 -22.23
C GLY A 472 3.37 8.95 -23.24
N GLY A 473 2.22 8.30 -23.52
CA GLY A 473 2.17 7.07 -24.31
C GLY A 473 2.67 5.85 -23.52
N SER A 474 3.36 4.91 -24.17
CA SER A 474 3.96 3.75 -23.51
C SER A 474 4.98 4.17 -22.44
N VAL A 475 5.37 3.25 -21.55
CA VAL A 475 6.39 3.52 -20.52
C VAL A 475 7.69 4.02 -21.14
N GLN A 476 8.12 3.42 -22.27
CA GLN A 476 9.33 3.83 -23.01
C GLN A 476 9.18 5.24 -23.60
N ALA A 477 8.04 5.54 -24.23
CA ALA A 477 7.77 6.88 -24.77
C ALA A 477 7.72 7.94 -23.65
N THR A 478 7.11 7.57 -22.51
CA THR A 478 7.05 8.41 -21.30
C THR A 478 8.46 8.70 -20.75
N ALA A 479 9.34 7.69 -20.71
CA ALA A 479 10.73 7.86 -20.28
C ALA A 479 11.52 8.80 -21.22
N GLN A 480 11.32 8.69 -22.55
CA GLN A 480 11.95 9.57 -23.54
C GLN A 480 11.46 11.02 -23.39
N LEU A 481 10.13 11.20 -23.25
CA LEU A 481 9.53 12.52 -23.02
C LEU A 481 10.06 13.15 -21.73
N LEU A 482 10.07 12.41 -20.64
CA LEU A 482 10.58 12.86 -19.34
C LEU A 482 12.04 13.32 -19.45
N ARG A 483 12.93 12.49 -20.05
CA ARG A 483 14.35 12.83 -20.24
C ARG A 483 14.57 14.12 -21.04
N GLY A 484 13.72 14.39 -22.02
CA GLY A 484 13.78 15.60 -22.84
C GLY A 484 13.40 16.87 -22.08
N MET A 485 12.69 16.75 -20.97
CA MET A 485 12.15 17.90 -20.24
C MET A 485 12.69 18.08 -18.81
N LEU A 486 13.47 17.12 -18.29
CA LEU A 486 14.11 17.21 -16.98
C LEU A 486 15.03 18.43 -16.88
N ARG A 487 15.07 19.01 -15.68
CA ARG A 487 15.93 20.12 -15.32
C ARG A 487 16.61 19.84 -14.00
N SER A 488 17.84 20.32 -13.84
CA SER A 488 18.50 20.26 -12.52
C SER A 488 17.65 20.98 -11.49
N GLY A 489 17.43 20.34 -10.36
CA GLY A 489 16.53 20.79 -9.30
C GLY A 489 15.14 20.14 -9.33
N ASP A 490 14.81 19.28 -10.28
CA ASP A 490 13.51 18.63 -10.34
C ASP A 490 13.33 17.59 -9.22
N VAL A 491 12.08 17.45 -8.79
CA VAL A 491 11.58 16.32 -8.00
C VAL A 491 10.61 15.55 -8.89
N VAL A 492 10.94 14.31 -9.20
CA VAL A 492 10.18 13.44 -10.08
C VAL A 492 9.51 12.36 -9.25
N LEU A 493 8.18 12.31 -9.25
CA LEU A 493 7.39 11.23 -8.67
C LEU A 493 6.89 10.31 -9.78
N VAL A 494 7.33 9.06 -9.78
CA VAL A 494 6.84 8.01 -10.67
C VAL A 494 5.81 7.19 -9.90
N MET A 495 4.55 7.23 -10.35
CA MET A 495 3.40 6.70 -9.62
C MET A 495 2.59 5.71 -10.45
N GLY A 496 2.14 4.64 -9.81
CA GLY A 496 1.25 3.65 -10.43
C GLY A 496 1.45 2.23 -9.92
N ALA A 497 0.43 1.39 -10.04
CA ALA A 497 0.46 -0.01 -9.61
C ALA A 497 0.96 -0.98 -10.70
N GLY A 498 1.09 -0.50 -11.95
CA GLY A 498 1.57 -1.28 -13.10
C GLY A 498 3.09 -1.33 -13.21
N ASP A 499 3.58 -1.38 -14.44
CA ASP A 499 4.99 -1.51 -14.80
C ASP A 499 5.75 -0.18 -14.88
N ILE A 500 5.11 0.94 -14.57
CA ILE A 500 5.71 2.28 -14.62
C ILE A 500 6.98 2.43 -13.75
N TYR A 501 7.12 1.62 -12.68
CA TYR A 501 8.33 1.63 -11.85
C TYR A 501 9.60 1.36 -12.65
N THR A 502 9.49 0.66 -13.79
CA THR A 502 10.61 0.38 -14.68
C THR A 502 11.20 1.65 -15.30
N LEU A 503 10.40 2.72 -15.38
CA LEU A 503 10.86 4.03 -15.81
C LEU A 503 11.94 4.59 -14.86
N THR A 504 11.86 4.32 -13.57
CA THR A 504 12.92 4.73 -12.61
C THR A 504 14.25 4.07 -12.94
N GLU A 505 14.23 2.77 -13.28
CA GLU A 505 15.44 2.05 -13.70
C GLU A 505 16.01 2.59 -15.01
N MET A 506 15.13 2.89 -15.99
CA MET A 506 15.55 3.51 -17.25
C MET A 506 16.24 4.87 -17.05
N ILE A 507 15.74 5.68 -16.11
CA ILE A 507 16.35 6.98 -15.78
C ILE A 507 17.71 6.78 -15.09
N LEU A 508 17.80 5.86 -14.13
CA LEU A 508 19.02 5.62 -13.36
C LEU A 508 20.14 4.95 -14.16
N SER A 509 19.80 4.05 -15.09
CA SER A 509 20.78 3.31 -15.91
C SER A 509 21.37 4.13 -17.05
N GLY A 510 20.85 5.33 -17.33
CA GLY A 510 21.27 6.13 -18.48
C GLY A 510 20.82 5.56 -19.84
N GLY A 511 20.19 4.37 -19.90
CA GLY A 511 19.76 3.67 -21.12
C GLY A 511 18.25 3.71 -21.36
N ILE A 512 17.85 3.77 -22.64
CA ILE A 512 16.45 3.60 -23.06
C ILE A 512 16.14 2.10 -23.23
N ASP A 513 17.17 1.30 -23.53
CA ASP A 513 17.10 -0.15 -23.71
C ASP A 513 17.42 -0.85 -22.38
N TYR A 514 16.51 -0.77 -21.42
CA TYR A 514 16.58 -1.62 -20.23
C TYR A 514 16.03 -3.01 -20.60
N ASP A 515 16.93 -4.00 -20.65
CA ASP A 515 16.53 -5.40 -20.88
C ASP A 515 15.86 -5.94 -19.61
N PHE A 516 14.54 -6.03 -19.62
CA PHE A 516 13.72 -6.59 -18.54
C PHE A 516 14.01 -8.06 -18.20
N ARG A 517 14.92 -8.71 -18.96
CA ARG A 517 15.30 -10.13 -18.80
C ARG A 517 16.49 -10.35 -17.87
N ARG A 518 17.06 -9.30 -17.32
CA ARG A 518 18.17 -9.39 -16.35
C ARG A 518 17.71 -9.42 -14.89
#